data_6615484098d1c421cf08871d29367dbd
#
_entry.id   6615484098d1c421cf08871d29367dbd
#
_cell.length_a   1.000
_cell.length_b   1.000
_cell.length_c   1.000
_cell.angle_alpha   90.00
_cell.angle_beta   90.00
_cell.angle_gamma   90.00
#
_symmetry.space_group_name_H-M   'P 1'
#
loop_
_entity.id
_entity.type
_entity.pdbx_description
1 polymer ?
#
loop_
_entity_poly.entity_id
_entity_poly.type
_entity_poly.pdbx_seq_one_letter_code
_entity_poly.pdbx_strand_id
1 'polypeptide(L)'
;MKNIITLVTLISIMTSCSSSKLAVSSSGSRNADNPKTSAVVWQQTAAEYEALCYQAFNFASARINNADVQKLYLSGKIPAIVLDLDETVLNNSPYNGSLIRNNSNYARDTWYTWSKNASAELIPGAKDFIYLAEEKGFAIYYISNRTEDELEFTLENLQALGIKVQMSQMYFRKDESSKTDRRNVVKEENSIFMFIGDNLADFDDIFEEKLTVTERKKVAYDMRKKFGIKFIVLPNVMYGNWEKALKIDDPRYNFTEKSDGILKWIKGF
;
A
#
# COMPACT_ATOMS: atom_id res chain seq x y z
N MET A 1 5.47 102.11 -3.04
CA MET A 1 4.59 100.89 -3.11
C MET A 1 5.42 99.79 -3.71
N LYS A 2 5.83 98.83 -2.88
CA LYS A 2 6.74 97.71 -3.29
C LYS A 2 5.92 96.48 -3.46
N ASN A 3 5.87 95.92 -4.65
CA ASN A 3 5.23 94.63 -4.94
C ASN A 3 6.20 93.51 -4.60
N ILE A 4 5.81 92.62 -3.65
CA ILE A 4 6.54 91.40 -3.32
C ILE A 4 5.90 90.31 -4.14
N ILE A 5 6.66 89.71 -5.04
CA ILE A 5 6.29 88.54 -5.80
C ILE A 5 6.77 87.32 -5.01
N THR A 6 5.83 86.56 -4.49
CA THR A 6 6.14 85.28 -3.78
C THR A 6 6.23 84.15 -4.79
N LEU A 7 7.42 83.60 -4.94
CA LEU A 7 7.70 82.47 -5.78
C LEU A 7 7.34 81.16 -5.02
N VAL A 8 6.32 80.41 -5.45
CA VAL A 8 5.93 79.10 -4.91
C VAL A 8 6.68 78.07 -5.69
N THR A 9 7.66 77.43 -5.00
CA THR A 9 8.40 76.32 -5.56
C THR A 9 7.63 75.00 -5.31
N LEU A 10 7.14 74.39 -6.39
CA LEU A 10 6.45 73.11 -6.33
C LEU A 10 7.48 71.93 -6.28
N ILE A 11 7.62 71.32 -5.13
CA ILE A 11 8.47 70.14 -5.00
C ILE A 11 7.64 68.92 -5.37
N SER A 12 7.92 68.36 -6.56
CA SER A 12 7.37 67.05 -6.98
C SER A 12 8.09 65.92 -6.25
N ILE A 13 7.41 65.27 -5.32
CA ILE A 13 7.89 64.04 -4.66
C ILE A 13 7.59 62.86 -5.59
N MET A 14 8.61 62.38 -6.29
CA MET A 14 8.56 61.15 -7.03
C MET A 14 8.58 59.96 -6.06
N THR A 15 7.43 59.40 -5.72
CA THR A 15 7.35 58.12 -5.00
C THR A 15 7.71 57.01 -5.97
N SER A 16 8.97 56.57 -5.90
CA SER A 16 9.42 55.35 -6.56
C SER A 16 8.77 54.15 -5.88
N CYS A 17 7.78 53.53 -6.54
CA CYS A 17 7.20 52.27 -6.14
C CYS A 17 8.21 51.18 -6.45
N SER A 18 9.07 50.85 -5.48
CA SER A 18 9.95 49.68 -5.55
C SER A 18 9.09 48.43 -5.36
N SER A 19 8.71 47.77 -6.46
CA SER A 19 8.12 46.43 -6.43
C SER A 19 9.17 45.47 -5.95
N SER A 20 9.22 45.24 -4.64
CA SER A 20 9.93 44.09 -4.10
C SER A 20 9.23 42.81 -4.56
N LYS A 21 9.76 42.21 -5.65
CA LYS A 21 9.43 40.82 -5.95
C LYS A 21 9.86 40.01 -4.73
N LEU A 22 8.88 39.61 -3.91
CA LEU A 22 9.07 38.56 -2.95
C LEU A 22 9.58 37.36 -3.73
N ALA A 23 10.86 37.07 -3.59
CA ALA A 23 11.42 35.80 -4.01
C ALA A 23 10.71 34.73 -3.16
N VAL A 24 9.67 34.12 -3.72
CA VAL A 24 9.11 32.89 -3.16
C VAL A 24 10.27 31.90 -3.15
N SER A 25 10.82 31.64 -1.98
CA SER A 25 11.86 30.66 -1.80
C SER A 25 11.28 29.32 -2.23
N SER A 26 11.82 28.75 -3.30
CA SER A 26 11.41 27.47 -3.90
C SER A 26 11.80 26.26 -3.04
N SER A 27 11.88 26.42 -1.72
CA SER A 27 12.19 25.31 -0.79
C SER A 27 11.01 24.34 -0.57
N GLY A 28 9.78 24.71 -1.00
CA GLY A 28 8.60 23.85 -0.87
C GLY A 28 8.38 22.85 -2.01
N SER A 29 9.12 22.97 -3.12
CA SER A 29 8.86 22.23 -4.36
C SER A 29 9.45 20.81 -4.40
N ARG A 30 10.47 20.49 -3.60
CA ARG A 30 11.22 19.23 -3.76
C ARG A 30 10.44 17.99 -3.35
N ASN A 31 9.55 18.09 -2.37
CA ASN A 31 8.82 16.92 -1.87
C ASN A 31 7.61 16.54 -2.73
N ALA A 32 7.00 17.54 -3.41
CA ALA A 32 5.89 17.28 -4.33
C ALA A 32 6.33 16.54 -5.61
N ASP A 33 7.61 16.60 -5.94
CA ASP A 33 8.19 15.95 -7.12
C ASP A 33 8.53 14.46 -6.88
N ASN A 34 8.28 13.91 -5.68
CA ASN A 34 8.50 12.50 -5.43
C ASN A 34 7.50 11.68 -6.26
N PRO A 35 7.95 10.69 -7.06
CA PRO A 35 7.08 9.90 -7.93
C PRO A 35 5.94 9.20 -7.21
N LYS A 36 6.10 8.91 -5.92
CA LYS A 36 5.09 8.25 -5.09
C LYS A 36 4.05 9.20 -4.50
N THR A 37 4.22 10.51 -4.65
CA THR A 37 3.32 11.50 -4.03
C THR A 37 1.87 11.29 -4.46
N SER A 38 1.60 11.18 -5.76
CA SER A 38 0.24 10.95 -6.27
C SER A 38 -0.34 9.61 -5.80
N ALA A 39 0.48 8.58 -5.70
CA ALA A 39 0.06 7.26 -5.21
C ALA A 39 -0.39 7.32 -3.74
N VAL A 40 0.39 7.98 -2.89
CA VAL A 40 0.06 8.14 -1.45
C VAL A 40 -1.16 9.04 -1.27
N VAL A 41 -1.23 10.17 -1.99
CA VAL A 41 -2.41 11.07 -1.94
C VAL A 41 -3.66 10.33 -2.37
N TRP A 42 -3.61 9.54 -3.46
CA TRP A 42 -4.74 8.76 -3.92
C TRP A 42 -5.20 7.74 -2.86
N GLN A 43 -4.28 7.01 -2.24
CA GLN A 43 -4.64 6.05 -1.20
C GLN A 43 -5.24 6.72 0.04
N GLN A 44 -4.76 7.91 0.42
CA GLN A 44 -5.20 8.60 1.62
C GLN A 44 -6.48 9.43 1.45
N THR A 45 -6.87 9.77 0.22
CA THR A 45 -7.92 10.78 0.00
C THR A 45 -8.98 10.38 -1.02
N ALA A 46 -8.73 9.39 -1.87
CA ALA A 46 -9.66 9.05 -2.94
C ALA A 46 -10.74 8.08 -2.43
N ALA A 47 -12.00 8.49 -2.58
CA ALA A 47 -13.14 7.61 -2.32
C ALA A 47 -13.14 6.37 -3.24
N GLU A 48 -12.53 6.47 -4.41
CA GLU A 48 -12.33 5.38 -5.35
C GLU A 48 -11.42 4.29 -4.77
N TYR A 49 -10.40 4.66 -3.98
CA TYR A 49 -9.55 3.70 -3.26
C TYR A 49 -10.38 2.90 -2.26
N GLU A 50 -11.16 3.59 -1.41
CA GLU A 50 -12.04 2.92 -0.44
C GLU A 50 -13.08 2.03 -1.15
N ALA A 51 -13.68 2.53 -2.22
CA ALA A 51 -14.65 1.77 -3.01
C ALA A 51 -14.06 0.47 -3.59
N LEU A 52 -12.80 0.50 -4.06
CA LEU A 52 -12.09 -0.68 -4.54
C LEU A 52 -11.79 -1.67 -3.39
N CYS A 53 -11.42 -1.18 -2.21
CA CYS A 53 -11.24 -2.02 -1.02
C CYS A 53 -12.56 -2.70 -0.62
N TYR A 54 -13.65 -1.94 -0.51
CA TYR A 54 -14.98 -2.49 -0.25
C TYR A 54 -15.40 -3.51 -1.33
N GLN A 55 -15.16 -3.21 -2.61
CA GLN A 55 -15.46 -4.14 -3.70
C GLN A 55 -14.71 -5.46 -3.52
N ALA A 56 -13.41 -5.43 -3.19
CA ALA A 56 -12.60 -6.62 -2.97
C ALA A 56 -13.15 -7.47 -1.81
N PHE A 57 -13.43 -6.86 -0.66
CA PHE A 57 -13.99 -7.57 0.49
C PHE A 57 -15.44 -8.00 0.28
N ASN A 58 -16.24 -7.27 -0.49
CA ASN A 58 -17.60 -7.69 -0.86
C ASN A 58 -17.58 -8.93 -1.76
N PHE A 59 -16.63 -9.02 -2.72
CA PHE A 59 -16.43 -10.25 -3.50
C PHE A 59 -16.03 -11.43 -2.61
N ALA A 60 -15.09 -11.22 -1.68
CA ALA A 60 -14.70 -12.23 -0.71
C ALA A 60 -15.89 -12.68 0.13
N SER A 61 -16.67 -11.75 0.65
CA SER A 61 -17.88 -12.00 1.46
C SER A 61 -18.94 -12.79 0.68
N ALA A 62 -19.19 -12.41 -0.57
CA ALA A 62 -20.14 -13.14 -1.42
C ALA A 62 -19.68 -14.60 -1.65
N ARG A 63 -18.36 -14.82 -1.79
CA ARG A 63 -17.79 -16.17 -1.96
C ARG A 63 -17.98 -17.04 -0.73
N ILE A 64 -17.69 -16.52 0.48
CA ILE A 64 -17.86 -17.28 1.73
C ILE A 64 -19.31 -17.49 2.09
N ASN A 65 -20.22 -16.53 1.81
CA ASN A 65 -21.65 -16.68 2.02
C ASN A 65 -22.27 -17.79 1.17
N ASN A 66 -21.75 -18.03 -0.03
CA ASN A 66 -22.18 -19.09 -0.93
C ASN A 66 -21.40 -20.41 -0.76
N ALA A 67 -20.46 -20.49 0.18
CA ALA A 67 -19.70 -21.69 0.44
C ALA A 67 -20.49 -22.66 1.34
N ASP A 68 -20.50 -23.93 0.97
CA ASP A 68 -20.93 -25.00 1.87
C ASP A 68 -19.76 -25.38 2.78
N VAL A 69 -19.61 -24.68 3.89
CA VAL A 69 -18.48 -24.84 4.82
C VAL A 69 -18.47 -26.25 5.42
N GLN A 70 -19.64 -26.85 5.71
CA GLN A 70 -19.71 -28.22 6.22
C GLN A 70 -19.14 -29.21 5.21
N LYS A 71 -19.44 -29.04 3.93
CA LYS A 71 -18.87 -29.86 2.86
C LYS A 71 -17.34 -29.68 2.73
N LEU A 72 -16.83 -28.48 2.99
CA LEU A 72 -15.39 -28.21 3.01
C LEU A 72 -14.71 -28.97 4.15
N TYR A 73 -15.31 -29.06 5.33
CA TYR A 73 -14.81 -29.86 6.46
C TYR A 73 -14.79 -31.37 6.18
N LEU A 74 -15.65 -31.89 5.29
CA LEU A 74 -15.65 -33.29 4.91
C LEU A 74 -14.37 -33.74 4.20
N SER A 75 -13.54 -32.81 3.75
CA SER A 75 -12.19 -33.10 3.21
C SER A 75 -11.19 -33.53 4.28
N GLY A 76 -11.55 -33.48 5.57
CA GLY A 76 -10.67 -33.76 6.71
C GLY A 76 -9.74 -32.62 7.10
N LYS A 77 -9.83 -31.46 6.42
CA LYS A 77 -9.04 -30.26 6.71
C LYS A 77 -9.94 -29.08 7.06
N ILE A 78 -9.45 -28.18 7.90
CA ILE A 78 -10.15 -26.96 8.29
C ILE A 78 -10.15 -25.99 7.10
N PRO A 79 -11.32 -25.46 6.68
CA PRO A 79 -11.35 -24.44 5.64
C PRO A 79 -10.73 -23.13 6.17
N ALA A 80 -9.77 -22.59 5.42
CA ALA A 80 -9.00 -21.43 5.86
C ALA A 80 -8.96 -20.32 4.80
N ILE A 81 -8.81 -19.11 5.28
CA ILE A 81 -8.54 -17.91 4.47
C ILE A 81 -7.19 -17.36 4.91
N VAL A 82 -6.34 -17.04 3.93
CA VAL A 82 -5.04 -16.44 4.15
C VAL A 82 -5.08 -14.99 3.71
N LEU A 83 -4.72 -14.09 4.62
CA LEU A 83 -4.59 -12.66 4.35
C LEU A 83 -3.10 -12.24 4.45
N ASP A 84 -2.69 -11.33 3.57
CA ASP A 84 -1.55 -10.48 3.86
C ASP A 84 -1.93 -9.41 4.90
N LEU A 85 -0.95 -8.66 5.42
CA LEU A 85 -1.19 -7.60 6.40
C LEU A 85 -1.06 -6.20 5.79
N ASP A 86 0.09 -5.89 5.21
CA ASP A 86 0.44 -4.53 4.79
C ASP A 86 -0.31 -4.16 3.51
N GLU A 87 -1.11 -3.09 3.52
CA GLU A 87 -2.03 -2.66 2.47
C GLU A 87 -3.15 -3.67 2.13
N THR A 88 -3.31 -4.65 3.00
CA THR A 88 -4.38 -5.65 2.91
C THR A 88 -5.32 -5.58 4.12
N VAL A 89 -4.78 -5.65 5.32
CA VAL A 89 -5.53 -5.48 6.58
C VAL A 89 -5.15 -4.17 7.26
N LEU A 90 -3.87 -3.80 7.22
CA LEU A 90 -3.29 -2.61 7.85
C LEU A 90 -2.86 -1.58 6.80
N ASN A 91 -3.24 -0.33 7.03
CA ASN A 91 -2.93 0.82 6.17
C ASN A 91 -1.61 1.47 6.61
N ASN A 92 -0.56 1.32 5.81
CA ASN A 92 0.74 1.94 6.04
C ASN A 92 0.99 3.20 5.19
N SER A 93 -0.04 3.75 4.57
CA SER A 93 0.11 5.01 3.82
C SER A 93 0.64 6.18 4.67
N PRO A 94 0.40 6.28 6.02
CA PRO A 94 1.03 7.29 6.85
C PRO A 94 2.57 7.17 6.91
N TYR A 95 3.11 5.95 6.94
CA TYR A 95 4.56 5.72 6.84
C TYR A 95 5.10 6.22 5.49
N ASN A 96 4.46 5.84 4.39
CA ASN A 96 4.85 6.30 3.06
C ASN A 96 4.74 7.83 2.91
N GLY A 97 3.71 8.44 3.51
CA GLY A 97 3.56 9.90 3.59
C GLY A 97 4.70 10.56 4.35
N SER A 98 5.17 9.96 5.44
CA SER A 98 6.31 10.47 6.21
C SER A 98 7.61 10.43 5.41
N LEU A 99 7.83 9.37 4.61
CA LEU A 99 9.00 9.29 3.72
C LEU A 99 9.00 10.44 2.70
N ILE A 100 7.85 10.73 2.09
CA ILE A 100 7.71 11.86 1.15
C ILE A 100 7.99 13.19 1.85
N ARG A 101 7.35 13.45 3.00
CA ARG A 101 7.52 14.71 3.75
C ARG A 101 8.96 14.95 4.18
N ASN A 102 9.67 13.90 4.55
CA ASN A 102 11.06 13.96 5.01
C ASN A 102 12.08 13.80 3.87
N ASN A 103 11.62 13.70 2.62
CA ASN A 103 12.46 13.43 1.45
C ASN A 103 13.43 12.24 1.71
N SER A 104 12.89 11.17 2.27
CA SER A 104 13.62 9.97 2.65
C SER A 104 13.09 8.74 1.93
N ASN A 105 13.87 7.68 1.95
CA ASN A 105 13.53 6.39 1.37
C ASN A 105 13.22 5.38 2.48
N TYR A 106 12.61 4.26 2.09
CA TYR A 106 12.43 3.14 3.01
C TYR A 106 13.77 2.74 3.64
N ALA A 107 13.76 2.63 4.96
CA ALA A 107 14.84 2.06 5.75
C ALA A 107 14.27 1.13 6.81
N ARG A 108 14.98 0.03 7.12
CA ARG A 108 14.51 -0.97 8.09
C ARG A 108 14.21 -0.34 9.45
N ASP A 109 15.07 0.56 9.92
CA ASP A 109 14.93 1.19 11.25
C ASP A 109 13.71 2.11 11.34
N THR A 110 13.44 2.88 10.27
CA THR A 110 12.26 3.76 10.23
C THR A 110 10.97 2.97 10.10
N TRP A 111 11.00 1.86 9.34
CA TRP A 111 9.89 0.92 9.25
C TRP A 111 9.62 0.24 10.59
N TYR A 112 10.66 -0.28 11.23
CA TYR A 112 10.56 -0.90 12.56
C TYR A 112 9.96 0.05 13.59
N THR A 113 10.39 1.33 13.58
CA THR A 113 9.82 2.36 14.45
C THR A 113 8.32 2.58 14.16
N TRP A 114 7.92 2.61 12.88
CA TRP A 114 6.52 2.71 12.50
C TRP A 114 5.70 1.51 12.98
N SER A 115 6.19 0.31 12.72
CA SER A 115 5.54 -0.94 13.11
C SER A 115 5.38 -1.03 14.65
N LYS A 116 6.42 -0.63 15.40
CA LYS A 116 6.43 -0.62 16.85
C LYS A 116 5.42 0.36 17.46
N ASN A 117 5.06 1.42 16.76
CA ASN A 117 4.03 2.35 17.25
C ASN A 117 2.63 1.72 17.27
N ALA A 118 2.43 0.57 16.64
CA ALA A 118 1.17 -0.17 16.63
C ALA A 118 -0.06 0.71 16.31
N SER A 119 0.09 1.68 15.39
CA SER A 119 -0.89 2.74 15.12
C SER A 119 -1.45 2.73 13.69
N ALA A 120 -1.15 1.67 12.91
CA ALA A 120 -1.75 1.51 11.60
C ALA A 120 -3.26 1.30 11.72
N GLU A 121 -4.02 1.98 10.86
CA GLU A 121 -5.48 1.81 10.76
C GLU A 121 -5.84 0.60 9.90
N LEU A 122 -7.10 0.20 9.93
CA LEU A 122 -7.58 -0.88 9.07
C LEU A 122 -7.82 -0.38 7.64
N ILE A 123 -7.56 -1.27 6.67
CA ILE A 123 -8.03 -1.10 5.31
C ILE A 123 -9.57 -1.18 5.30
N PRO A 124 -10.26 -0.30 4.54
CA PRO A 124 -11.73 -0.29 4.48
C PRO A 124 -12.33 -1.65 4.13
N GLY A 125 -13.24 -2.14 4.95
CA GLY A 125 -13.91 -3.43 4.78
C GLY A 125 -13.21 -4.65 5.38
N ALA A 126 -11.94 -4.53 5.78
CA ALA A 126 -11.16 -5.67 6.31
C ALA A 126 -11.78 -6.27 7.57
N LYS A 127 -12.17 -5.43 8.54
CA LYS A 127 -12.73 -5.89 9.82
C LYS A 127 -14.02 -6.66 9.64
N ASP A 128 -14.94 -6.10 8.88
CA ASP A 128 -16.27 -6.70 8.66
C ASP A 128 -16.15 -8.05 7.95
N PHE A 129 -15.22 -8.13 6.97
CA PHE A 129 -14.93 -9.39 6.29
C PHE A 129 -14.33 -10.43 7.23
N ILE A 130 -13.34 -10.08 8.06
CA ILE A 130 -12.70 -11.00 9.01
C ILE A 130 -13.76 -11.57 9.96
N TYR A 131 -14.61 -10.72 10.55
CA TYR A 131 -15.67 -11.16 11.45
C TYR A 131 -16.65 -12.09 10.76
N LEU A 132 -17.09 -11.75 9.54
CA LEU A 132 -17.98 -12.60 8.77
C LEU A 132 -17.34 -13.97 8.48
N ALA A 133 -16.07 -14.00 8.13
CA ALA A 133 -15.34 -15.25 7.84
C ALA A 133 -15.23 -16.15 9.08
N GLU A 134 -14.92 -15.58 10.24
CA GLU A 134 -14.90 -16.30 11.52
C GLU A 134 -16.31 -16.83 11.89
N GLU A 135 -17.35 -16.00 11.75
CA GLU A 135 -18.75 -16.42 11.97
C GLU A 135 -19.16 -17.59 11.08
N LYS A 136 -18.68 -17.59 9.83
CA LYS A 136 -18.91 -18.69 8.87
C LYS A 136 -18.08 -19.94 9.15
N GLY A 137 -17.17 -19.92 10.14
CA GLY A 137 -16.35 -21.07 10.52
C GLY A 137 -15.06 -21.24 9.71
N PHE A 138 -14.58 -20.19 9.03
CA PHE A 138 -13.27 -20.21 8.42
C PHE A 138 -12.17 -19.89 9.43
N ALA A 139 -11.06 -20.65 9.40
CA ALA A 139 -9.85 -20.26 10.10
C ALA A 139 -9.17 -19.11 9.33
N ILE A 140 -8.69 -18.09 10.06
CA ILE A 140 -8.01 -16.95 9.47
C ILE A 140 -6.52 -17.05 9.80
N TYR A 141 -5.67 -16.90 8.78
CA TYR A 141 -4.23 -16.86 8.90
C TYR A 141 -3.66 -15.60 8.24
N TYR A 142 -2.64 -15.02 8.86
CA TYR A 142 -1.95 -13.84 8.38
C TYR A 142 -0.53 -14.20 7.95
N ILE A 143 -0.19 -14.00 6.68
CA ILE A 143 1.15 -14.26 6.14
C ILE A 143 1.76 -12.94 5.66
N SER A 144 2.68 -12.37 6.44
CA SER A 144 3.27 -11.07 6.16
C SER A 144 4.78 -11.12 5.98
N ASN A 145 5.33 -10.19 5.19
CA ASN A 145 6.76 -9.95 5.08
C ASN A 145 7.32 -9.01 6.16
N ARG A 146 6.52 -8.62 7.16
CA ARG A 146 7.05 -8.15 8.43
C ARG A 146 7.94 -9.22 9.04
N THR A 147 8.98 -8.82 9.74
CA THR A 147 9.93 -9.76 10.37
C THR A 147 9.43 -10.23 11.74
N GLU A 148 9.92 -11.38 12.21
CA GLU A 148 9.46 -11.99 13.47
C GLU A 148 9.58 -11.05 14.68
N ASP A 149 10.55 -10.16 14.71
CA ASP A 149 10.72 -9.15 15.74
C ASP A 149 9.62 -8.05 15.74
N GLU A 150 8.76 -8.04 14.73
CA GLU A 150 7.60 -7.13 14.63
C GLU A 150 6.27 -7.82 15.03
N LEU A 151 6.30 -9.11 15.36
CA LEU A 151 5.10 -9.91 15.58
C LEU A 151 4.28 -9.38 16.76
N GLU A 152 4.91 -9.09 17.90
CA GLU A 152 4.22 -8.60 19.10
C GLU A 152 3.52 -7.27 18.85
N PHE A 153 4.20 -6.31 18.23
CA PHE A 153 3.61 -4.98 17.94
C PHE A 153 2.46 -5.09 16.93
N THR A 154 2.59 -6.01 15.97
CA THR A 154 1.54 -6.23 14.99
C THR A 154 0.32 -6.88 15.62
N LEU A 155 0.53 -7.84 16.52
CA LEU A 155 -0.53 -8.45 17.31
C LEU A 155 -1.26 -7.38 18.16
N GLU A 156 -0.51 -6.53 18.88
CA GLU A 156 -1.06 -5.42 19.65
C GLU A 156 -1.90 -4.48 18.79
N ASN A 157 -1.40 -4.11 17.60
CA ASN A 157 -2.13 -3.24 16.68
C ASN A 157 -3.45 -3.88 16.23
N LEU A 158 -3.43 -5.14 15.78
CA LEU A 158 -4.63 -5.85 15.36
C LEU A 158 -5.67 -5.97 16.48
N GLN A 159 -5.21 -6.31 17.69
CA GLN A 159 -6.09 -6.43 18.86
C GLN A 159 -6.69 -5.09 19.28
N ALA A 160 -5.90 -4.00 19.26
CA ALA A 160 -6.39 -2.64 19.53
C ALA A 160 -7.46 -2.20 18.53
N LEU A 161 -7.37 -2.65 17.27
CA LEU A 161 -8.38 -2.45 16.23
C LEU A 161 -9.60 -3.38 16.37
N GLY A 162 -9.57 -4.30 17.35
CA GLY A 162 -10.64 -5.25 17.67
C GLY A 162 -10.59 -6.54 16.86
N ILE A 163 -9.51 -6.82 16.12
CA ILE A 163 -9.35 -8.11 15.42
C ILE A 163 -8.97 -9.19 16.45
N LYS A 164 -9.74 -10.28 16.49
CA LYS A 164 -9.48 -11.43 17.36
C LYS A 164 -8.44 -12.32 16.68
N VAL A 165 -7.19 -12.19 17.06
CA VAL A 165 -6.08 -12.94 16.48
C VAL A 165 -5.13 -13.44 17.57
N GLN A 166 -4.52 -14.62 17.32
CA GLN A 166 -3.48 -15.21 18.15
C GLN A 166 -2.17 -15.31 17.37
N MET A 167 -1.04 -15.33 18.07
CA MET A 167 0.29 -15.47 17.43
C MET A 167 0.39 -16.72 16.54
N SER A 168 -0.26 -17.82 16.91
CA SER A 168 -0.28 -19.06 16.13
C SER A 168 -0.93 -18.93 14.75
N GLN A 169 -1.67 -17.87 14.51
CA GLN A 169 -2.31 -17.56 13.22
C GLN A 169 -1.45 -16.61 12.35
N MET A 170 -0.30 -16.17 12.85
CA MET A 170 0.54 -15.14 12.23
C MET A 170 1.88 -15.74 11.79
N TYR A 171 2.13 -15.75 10.49
CA TYR A 171 3.34 -16.28 9.86
C TYR A 171 4.19 -15.14 9.29
N PHE A 172 5.21 -14.75 10.01
CA PHE A 172 6.09 -13.65 9.67
C PHE A 172 7.38 -14.14 9.00
N ARG A 173 8.07 -13.23 8.36
CA ARG A 173 9.32 -13.52 7.67
C ARG A 173 10.46 -13.75 8.66
N LYS A 174 11.16 -14.87 8.52
CA LYS A 174 12.46 -15.13 9.15
C LYS A 174 13.57 -14.54 8.27
N ASP A 175 13.98 -15.29 7.29
CA ASP A 175 15.11 -14.95 6.42
C ASP A 175 14.64 -14.54 5.02
N GLU A 176 13.77 -15.31 4.41
CA GLU A 176 13.33 -15.16 3.03
C GLU A 176 12.03 -14.39 2.88
N SER A 177 11.97 -13.53 1.84
CA SER A 177 10.76 -12.78 1.51
C SER A 177 9.68 -13.62 0.81
N SER A 178 10.02 -14.81 0.30
CA SER A 178 9.05 -15.75 -0.25
C SER A 178 8.00 -16.12 0.79
N LYS A 179 6.74 -16.13 0.39
CA LYS A 179 5.63 -16.57 1.24
C LYS A 179 5.30 -18.07 1.04
N THR A 180 5.98 -18.75 0.13
CA THR A 180 5.65 -20.11 -0.29
C THR A 180 5.69 -21.10 0.87
N ASP A 181 6.76 -21.14 1.66
CA ASP A 181 6.89 -22.08 2.76
C ASP A 181 5.86 -21.80 3.85
N ARG A 182 5.60 -20.54 4.17
CA ARG A 182 4.57 -20.13 5.12
C ARG A 182 3.16 -20.52 4.66
N ARG A 183 2.87 -20.40 3.35
CA ARG A 183 1.63 -20.93 2.77
C ARG A 183 1.53 -22.44 2.85
N ASN A 184 2.65 -23.16 2.67
CA ASN A 184 2.70 -24.61 2.75
C ASN A 184 2.43 -25.09 4.17
N VAL A 185 3.02 -24.46 5.20
CA VAL A 185 2.72 -24.76 6.61
C VAL A 185 1.21 -24.64 6.88
N VAL A 186 0.57 -23.56 6.44
CA VAL A 186 -0.89 -23.42 6.61
C VAL A 186 -1.65 -24.53 5.87
N LYS A 187 -1.18 -24.96 4.69
CA LYS A 187 -1.83 -26.04 3.90
C LYS A 187 -1.71 -27.44 4.52
N GLU A 188 -0.78 -27.66 5.44
CA GLU A 188 -0.62 -28.98 6.08
C GLU A 188 -1.91 -29.40 6.81
N GLU A 189 -2.47 -28.52 7.60
CA GLU A 189 -3.67 -28.78 8.40
C GLU A 189 -4.96 -28.19 7.81
N ASN A 190 -4.84 -27.26 6.86
CA ASN A 190 -5.95 -26.49 6.35
C ASN A 190 -6.16 -26.68 4.85
N SER A 191 -7.43 -26.55 4.44
CA SER A 191 -7.81 -26.37 3.04
C SER A 191 -7.98 -24.88 2.75
N ILE A 192 -7.00 -24.25 2.08
CA ILE A 192 -7.07 -22.82 1.81
C ILE A 192 -8.16 -22.55 0.75
N PHE A 193 -9.24 -21.94 1.19
CA PHE A 193 -10.37 -21.54 0.36
C PHE A 193 -10.05 -20.31 -0.47
N MET A 194 -9.38 -19.32 0.13
CA MET A 194 -9.13 -18.01 -0.48
C MET A 194 -7.83 -17.39 0.03
N PHE A 195 -7.18 -16.60 -0.83
CA PHE A 195 -6.09 -15.69 -0.49
C PHE A 195 -6.53 -14.25 -0.73
N ILE A 196 -6.17 -13.34 0.17
CA ILE A 196 -6.43 -11.91 0.07
C ILE A 196 -5.11 -11.17 0.26
N GLY A 197 -4.77 -10.26 -0.65
CA GLY A 197 -3.52 -9.51 -0.63
C GLY A 197 -3.53 -8.36 -1.64
N ASP A 198 -2.59 -7.45 -1.49
CA ASP A 198 -2.36 -6.33 -2.42
C ASP A 198 -1.32 -6.69 -3.51
N ASN A 199 -0.53 -7.73 -3.27
CA ASN A 199 0.53 -8.16 -4.17
C ASN A 199 0.27 -9.57 -4.70
N LEU A 200 0.48 -9.79 -6.00
CA LEU A 200 0.23 -11.11 -6.60
C LEU A 200 1.10 -12.24 -6.01
N ALA A 201 2.26 -11.89 -5.42
CA ALA A 201 3.10 -12.84 -4.69
C ALA A 201 2.46 -13.38 -3.40
N ASP A 202 1.39 -12.76 -2.91
CA ASP A 202 0.62 -13.26 -1.78
C ASP A 202 -0.16 -14.53 -2.12
N PHE A 203 -0.44 -14.75 -3.41
CA PHE A 203 -1.33 -15.79 -3.89
C PHE A 203 -0.62 -17.06 -4.37
N ASP A 204 0.50 -16.89 -5.11
CA ASP A 204 1.12 -18.01 -5.82
C ASP A 204 2.62 -17.74 -6.01
N ASP A 205 3.45 -18.78 -5.92
CA ASP A 205 4.91 -18.71 -6.00
C ASP A 205 5.41 -18.24 -7.37
N ILE A 206 4.66 -18.52 -8.43
CA ILE A 206 5.01 -18.03 -9.78
C ILE A 206 5.17 -16.51 -9.83
N PHE A 207 4.47 -15.75 -8.98
CA PHE A 207 4.59 -14.30 -8.91
C PHE A 207 5.77 -13.82 -8.03
N GLU A 208 6.44 -14.73 -7.35
CA GLU A 208 7.67 -14.47 -6.59
C GLU A 208 8.92 -14.56 -7.48
N GLU A 209 8.80 -15.17 -8.65
CA GLU A 209 9.88 -15.29 -9.62
C GLU A 209 10.31 -13.94 -10.23
N LYS A 210 11.50 -13.94 -10.82
CA LYS A 210 12.06 -12.78 -11.51
C LYS A 210 11.42 -12.63 -12.90
N LEU A 211 10.18 -12.19 -12.93
CA LEU A 211 9.42 -11.97 -14.17
C LEU A 211 9.58 -10.53 -14.66
N THR A 212 9.75 -10.37 -15.96
CA THR A 212 9.60 -9.09 -16.67
C THR A 212 8.15 -8.59 -16.57
N VAL A 213 7.91 -7.32 -16.92
CA VAL A 213 6.56 -6.75 -16.97
C VAL A 213 5.65 -7.57 -17.88
N THR A 214 6.15 -7.99 -19.03
CA THR A 214 5.38 -8.77 -20.02
C THR A 214 5.04 -10.17 -19.52
N GLU A 215 6.01 -10.87 -18.95
CA GLU A 215 5.81 -12.19 -18.36
C GLU A 215 4.84 -12.15 -17.18
N ARG A 216 5.00 -11.17 -16.28
CA ARG A 216 4.09 -10.98 -15.14
C ARG A 216 2.64 -10.73 -15.59
N LYS A 217 2.44 -9.92 -16.64
CA LYS A 217 1.11 -9.71 -17.24
C LYS A 217 0.55 -10.99 -17.87
N LYS A 218 1.41 -11.78 -18.54
CA LYS A 218 1.01 -13.06 -19.12
C LYS A 218 0.55 -14.04 -18.04
N VAL A 219 1.31 -14.21 -16.95
CA VAL A 219 0.93 -15.07 -15.82
C VAL A 219 -0.40 -14.61 -15.21
N ALA A 220 -0.59 -13.30 -15.00
CA ALA A 220 -1.85 -12.76 -14.51
C ALA A 220 -3.03 -13.08 -15.47
N TYR A 221 -2.82 -12.96 -16.78
CA TYR A 221 -3.83 -13.33 -17.77
C TYR A 221 -4.15 -14.84 -17.74
N ASP A 222 -3.15 -15.70 -17.64
CA ASP A 222 -3.33 -17.16 -17.59
C ASP A 222 -4.11 -17.56 -16.33
N MET A 223 -3.89 -16.86 -15.24
CA MET A 223 -4.59 -17.08 -13.95
C MET A 223 -5.88 -16.24 -13.77
N ARG A 224 -6.32 -15.47 -14.78
CA ARG A 224 -7.43 -14.51 -14.67
C ARG A 224 -8.72 -15.07 -14.07
N LYS A 225 -8.99 -16.37 -14.24
CA LYS A 225 -10.18 -17.04 -13.68
C LYS A 225 -10.09 -17.28 -12.18
N LYS A 226 -8.92 -17.12 -11.55
CA LYS A 226 -8.73 -17.23 -10.10
C LYS A 226 -9.05 -15.92 -9.39
N PHE A 227 -8.90 -14.76 -10.07
CA PHE A 227 -9.15 -13.44 -9.48
C PHE A 227 -10.65 -13.23 -9.25
N GLY A 228 -10.98 -12.70 -8.07
CA GLY A 228 -12.36 -12.59 -7.60
C GLY A 228 -12.98 -13.90 -7.10
N ILE A 229 -12.25 -15.03 -7.17
CA ILE A 229 -12.72 -16.36 -6.73
C ILE A 229 -11.83 -16.91 -5.63
N LYS A 230 -10.58 -17.20 -5.94
CA LYS A 230 -9.58 -17.72 -5.01
C LYS A 230 -8.55 -16.65 -4.61
N PHE A 231 -8.32 -15.67 -5.47
CA PHE A 231 -7.39 -14.57 -5.28
C PHE A 231 -8.18 -13.25 -5.25
N ILE A 232 -8.17 -12.59 -4.12
CA ILE A 232 -8.82 -11.28 -3.92
C ILE A 232 -7.70 -10.24 -3.81
N VAL A 233 -7.66 -9.34 -4.77
CA VAL A 233 -6.62 -8.32 -4.89
C VAL A 233 -7.11 -7.00 -4.31
N LEU A 234 -6.36 -6.44 -3.36
CA LEU A 234 -6.54 -5.08 -2.86
C LEU A 234 -5.72 -4.10 -3.72
N PRO A 235 -6.16 -2.86 -3.88
CA PRO A 235 -5.41 -1.86 -4.64
C PRO A 235 -4.20 -1.36 -3.85
N ASN A 236 -3.00 -1.45 -4.42
CA ASN A 236 -1.80 -0.78 -3.94
C ASN A 236 -0.97 -0.26 -5.12
N VAL A 237 -0.85 1.07 -5.20
CA VAL A 237 -0.04 1.75 -6.23
C VAL A 237 1.23 2.39 -5.65
N MET A 238 1.46 2.29 -4.33
CA MET A 238 2.60 2.92 -3.67
C MET A 238 3.88 2.11 -3.82
N TYR A 239 3.78 0.78 -3.78
CA TYR A 239 4.91 -0.14 -3.89
C TYR A 239 4.43 -1.58 -4.19
N GLY A 240 5.38 -2.48 -4.49
CA GLY A 240 5.07 -3.90 -4.69
C GLY A 240 6.01 -4.60 -5.67
N ASN A 241 5.76 -5.87 -5.92
CA ASN A 241 6.58 -6.65 -6.86
C ASN A 241 6.43 -6.18 -8.32
N TRP A 242 5.41 -5.39 -8.64
CA TRP A 242 5.31 -4.74 -9.94
C TRP A 242 6.45 -3.77 -10.21
N GLU A 243 6.97 -3.09 -9.18
CA GLU A 243 8.18 -2.27 -9.28
C GLU A 243 9.43 -3.11 -9.57
N LYS A 244 9.52 -4.31 -8.97
CA LYS A 244 10.64 -5.23 -9.24
C LYS A 244 10.68 -5.67 -10.70
N ALA A 245 9.50 -5.90 -11.31
CA ALA A 245 9.41 -6.23 -12.73
C ALA A 245 9.97 -5.12 -13.63
N LEU A 246 9.72 -3.84 -13.30
CA LEU A 246 10.31 -2.71 -14.02
C LEU A 246 11.84 -2.71 -13.95
N LYS A 247 12.42 -3.08 -12.79
CA LYS A 247 13.88 -3.19 -12.61
C LYS A 247 14.50 -4.36 -13.35
N ILE A 248 13.75 -5.42 -13.60
CA ILE A 248 14.21 -6.56 -14.41
C ILE A 248 14.32 -6.12 -15.87
N ASP A 249 13.31 -5.42 -16.38
CA ASP A 249 13.32 -4.90 -17.76
C ASP A 249 14.33 -3.77 -17.96
N ASP A 250 14.56 -2.94 -16.93
CA ASP A 250 15.56 -1.88 -16.95
C ASP A 250 16.27 -1.75 -15.59
N PRO A 251 17.48 -2.31 -15.44
CA PRO A 251 18.25 -2.21 -14.20
C PRO A 251 18.54 -0.79 -13.73
N ARG A 252 18.45 0.21 -14.62
CA ARG A 252 18.63 1.63 -14.28
C ARG A 252 17.39 2.26 -13.66
N TYR A 253 16.27 1.54 -13.68
CA TYR A 253 15.04 2.03 -13.10
C TYR A 253 15.18 2.26 -11.59
N ASN A 254 14.92 3.49 -11.15
CA ASN A 254 14.94 3.88 -9.74
C ASN A 254 13.75 4.78 -9.42
N PHE A 255 12.84 4.30 -8.56
CA PHE A 255 11.68 5.07 -8.11
C PHE A 255 12.03 6.25 -7.21
N THR A 256 13.23 6.28 -6.65
CA THR A 256 13.64 7.30 -5.68
C THR A 256 14.32 8.50 -6.32
N GLU A 257 14.72 8.38 -7.58
CA GLU A 257 15.31 9.47 -8.35
C GLU A 257 14.35 9.90 -9.45
N LYS A 258 14.27 11.22 -9.69
CA LYS A 258 13.66 11.79 -10.89
C LYS A 258 14.43 11.23 -12.09
N SER A 259 14.05 10.07 -12.57
CA SER A 259 14.69 9.48 -13.73
C SER A 259 13.75 9.56 -14.91
N ASP A 260 14.26 10.00 -16.05
CA ASP A 260 13.63 9.84 -17.36
C ASP A 260 13.26 8.36 -17.62
N GLY A 261 13.82 7.45 -16.84
CA GLY A 261 13.53 6.03 -16.85
C GLY A 261 12.05 5.66 -16.61
N ILE A 262 11.29 6.46 -15.85
CA ILE A 262 9.85 6.24 -15.65
C ILE A 262 9.07 6.57 -16.93
N LEU A 263 9.45 7.63 -17.62
CA LEU A 263 8.70 8.15 -18.78
C LEU A 263 8.62 7.14 -19.91
N LYS A 264 9.61 6.28 -20.09
CA LYS A 264 9.59 5.24 -21.13
C LYS A 264 8.47 4.21 -20.97
N TRP A 265 7.93 4.07 -19.75
CA TRP A 265 6.81 3.16 -19.48
C TRP A 265 5.46 3.80 -19.73
N ILE A 266 5.44 5.12 -19.90
CA ILE A 266 4.23 5.87 -20.24
C ILE A 266 4.09 5.87 -21.75
N LYS A 267 3.00 5.25 -22.24
CA LYS A 267 2.67 5.27 -23.68
C LYS A 267 1.89 6.54 -23.98
N GLY A 268 2.44 7.37 -24.87
CA GLY A 268 1.72 8.44 -25.53
C GLY A 268 1.02 7.97 -26.81
N PHE A 269 0.29 8.83 -27.47
CA PHE A 269 -0.27 8.69 -28.81
C PHE A 269 0.46 9.60 -29.79
#